data_f10a6ae94350303dbe0053108353968a
#
_entry.id   f10a6ae94350303dbe0053108353968a
#
_cell.length_a   1.000
_cell.length_b   1.000
_cell.length_c   1.000
_cell.angle_alpha   90.00
_cell.angle_beta   90.00
_cell.angle_gamma   90.00
#
_symmetry.space_group_name_H-M   'P 1'
#
loop_
_entity.id
_entity.type
_entity.pdbx_description
1 polymer ?
#
loop_
_entity_poly.entity_id
_entity_poly.type
_entity_poly.pdbx_seq_one_letter_code
_entity_poly.pdbx_strand_id
1 'polypeptide(L)'
;QRDKVLGSCMTEDEEEAKMLNAILDELKLNALVITDPYNMRHVSGFRGGEGALYISAAQKVLITDSRYTEQAGKESDFTVIEECRGHNRQTILKECMEKENVSSDFHMGYEDQSMLCCDFDKLRKELPVQTWTPLGSRIDDLRQIKTEEELEYLARAEEIGDKAFAEFLKIVKPGMTELEAAAELEYLMKKEGAEDLSFNTIIASGLNSSMPHAIPGYKKLEEGDFVT
;
A
#
# COMPACT_ATOMS: atom_id res chain seq x y z
N GLN A 1 13.74 -15.18 45.33
CA GLN A 1 14.46 -14.47 44.27
C GLN A 1 14.18 -15.16 42.95
N ARG A 2 13.23 -14.65 42.16
CA ARG A 2 13.02 -14.99 40.77
C ARG A 2 13.21 -13.68 40.00
N ASP A 3 14.39 -13.50 39.46
CA ASP A 3 14.66 -12.44 38.53
C ASP A 3 13.81 -12.65 37.27
N LYS A 4 12.82 -11.78 37.09
CA LYS A 4 12.13 -11.61 35.83
C LYS A 4 13.12 -11.00 34.83
N VAL A 5 13.61 -11.80 33.91
CA VAL A 5 14.15 -11.32 32.66
C VAL A 5 12.98 -10.73 31.87
N LEU A 6 12.75 -9.43 32.03
CA LEU A 6 11.95 -8.63 31.14
C LEU A 6 12.80 -8.47 29.85
N GLY A 7 12.63 -9.41 28.91
CA GLY A 7 13.00 -9.12 27.53
C GLY A 7 12.16 -7.91 27.10
N SER A 8 12.79 -6.81 26.70
CA SER A 8 12.11 -5.69 26.06
C SER A 8 11.45 -6.25 24.82
N CYS A 9 10.11 -6.28 24.82
CA CYS A 9 9.36 -6.52 23.59
C CYS A 9 9.71 -5.35 22.67
N MET A 10 10.24 -5.64 21.50
CA MET A 10 10.51 -4.62 20.48
C MET A 10 9.17 -4.05 20.04
N THR A 11 9.14 -2.78 19.72
CA THR A 11 7.98 -2.16 19.08
C THR A 11 7.87 -2.65 17.63
N GLU A 12 6.69 -2.57 17.04
CA GLU A 12 6.46 -2.94 15.63
C GLU A 12 7.38 -2.14 14.70
N ASP A 13 7.55 -0.84 14.95
CA ASP A 13 8.47 0.04 14.20
C ASP A 13 9.94 -0.40 14.30
N GLU A 14 10.36 -0.95 15.46
CA GLU A 14 11.71 -1.47 15.65
C GLU A 14 11.93 -2.80 14.90
N GLU A 15 10.89 -3.64 14.82
CA GLU A 15 10.95 -4.90 14.06
C GLU A 15 10.99 -4.62 12.56
N GLU A 16 10.17 -3.70 12.07
CA GLU A 16 10.15 -3.30 10.67
C GLU A 16 11.47 -2.65 10.24
N ALA A 17 11.99 -1.71 11.02
CA ALA A 17 13.30 -1.10 10.79
C ALA A 17 14.41 -2.15 10.74
N LYS A 18 14.35 -3.18 11.59
CA LYS A 18 15.29 -4.30 11.59
C LYS A 18 15.18 -5.13 10.31
N MET A 19 13.96 -5.39 9.81
CA MET A 19 13.78 -6.14 8.57
C MET A 19 14.28 -5.37 7.36
N LEU A 20 14.01 -4.06 7.27
CA LEU A 20 14.53 -3.21 6.20
C LEU A 20 16.08 -3.14 6.23
N ASN A 21 16.68 -3.01 7.41
CA ASN A 21 18.13 -3.06 7.57
C ASN A 21 18.70 -4.42 7.15
N ALA A 22 18.01 -5.52 7.45
CA ALA A 22 18.44 -6.85 7.00
C ALA A 22 18.45 -6.97 5.46
N ILE A 23 17.49 -6.37 4.76
CA ILE A 23 17.48 -6.32 3.29
C ILE A 23 18.66 -5.50 2.77
N LEU A 24 18.95 -4.33 3.37
CA LEU A 24 20.10 -3.50 3.02
C LEU A 24 21.41 -4.29 3.17
N ASP A 25 21.60 -4.98 4.29
CA ASP A 25 22.80 -5.75 4.60
C ASP A 25 22.95 -6.97 3.70
N GLU A 26 21.88 -7.77 3.51
CA GLU A 26 21.88 -8.98 2.67
C GLU A 26 22.29 -8.66 1.24
N LEU A 27 21.68 -7.61 0.67
CA LEU A 27 21.90 -7.21 -0.71
C LEU A 27 23.09 -6.22 -0.86
N LYS A 28 23.72 -5.82 0.24
CA LYS A 28 24.83 -4.83 0.29
C LYS A 28 24.43 -3.51 -0.38
N LEU A 29 23.25 -3.02 -0.04
CA LEU A 29 22.71 -1.78 -0.59
C LEU A 29 23.06 -0.60 0.33
N ASN A 30 23.26 0.57 -0.28
CA ASN A 30 23.37 1.82 0.45
C ASN A 30 21.99 2.39 0.77
N ALA A 31 21.01 2.18 -0.12
CA ALA A 31 19.64 2.64 0.09
C ALA A 31 18.62 1.81 -0.70
N LEU A 32 17.34 1.97 -0.34
CA LEU A 32 16.18 1.49 -1.04
C LEU A 32 15.34 2.68 -1.56
N VAL A 33 14.74 2.52 -2.74
CA VAL A 33 13.67 3.40 -3.23
C VAL A 33 12.39 2.56 -3.35
N ILE A 34 11.37 2.94 -2.58
CA ILE A 34 10.05 2.31 -2.57
C ILE A 34 9.05 3.29 -3.17
N THR A 35 8.24 2.82 -4.13
CA THR A 35 7.26 3.64 -4.87
C THR A 35 5.88 2.99 -4.94
N ASP A 36 5.77 1.72 -4.59
CA ASP A 36 4.48 1.05 -4.50
C ASP A 36 3.65 1.64 -3.35
N PRO A 37 2.39 2.07 -3.59
CA PRO A 37 1.57 2.73 -2.57
C PRO A 37 1.31 1.87 -1.33
N TYR A 38 1.15 0.57 -1.51
CA TYR A 38 0.89 -0.34 -0.39
C TYR A 38 2.14 -0.56 0.46
N ASN A 39 3.30 -0.68 -0.21
CA ASN A 39 4.59 -0.80 0.47
C ASN A 39 4.98 0.51 1.15
N MET A 40 4.73 1.66 0.50
CA MET A 40 4.91 2.97 1.13
C MET A 40 4.04 3.11 2.39
N ARG A 41 2.77 2.72 2.32
CA ARG A 41 1.86 2.76 3.47
C ARG A 41 2.34 1.87 4.60
N HIS A 42 2.73 0.64 4.32
CA HIS A 42 3.22 -0.31 5.31
C HIS A 42 4.47 0.22 6.01
N VAL A 43 5.46 0.67 5.23
CA VAL A 43 6.79 1.08 5.73
C VAL A 43 6.81 2.47 6.38
N SER A 44 5.89 3.36 6.05
CA SER A 44 5.91 4.74 6.56
C SER A 44 4.62 5.22 7.22
N GLY A 45 3.57 4.40 7.23
CA GLY A 45 2.24 4.79 7.69
C GLY A 45 1.50 5.74 6.73
N PHE A 46 2.14 6.27 5.71
CA PHE A 46 1.56 7.25 4.81
C PHE A 46 0.54 6.66 3.84
N ARG A 47 -0.70 7.13 3.91
CA ARG A 47 -1.85 6.63 3.13
C ARG A 47 -2.14 7.41 1.86
N GLY A 48 -1.38 8.45 1.56
CA GLY A 48 -1.64 9.33 0.40
C GLY A 48 -1.42 8.69 -0.97
N GLY A 49 -0.67 7.59 -1.04
CA GLY A 49 -0.54 6.76 -2.24
C GLY A 49 0.35 7.32 -3.35
N GLU A 50 0.81 8.57 -3.26
CA GLU A 50 1.70 9.19 -4.26
C GLU A 50 2.99 9.69 -3.61
N GLY A 51 4.14 9.28 -4.15
CA GLY A 51 5.43 9.68 -3.64
C GLY A 51 6.53 8.67 -3.90
N ALA A 52 7.55 8.71 -3.05
CA ALA A 52 8.58 7.69 -2.94
C ALA A 52 9.18 7.72 -1.54
N LEU A 53 9.60 6.57 -1.03
CA LEU A 53 10.44 6.49 0.14
C LEU A 53 11.89 6.31 -0.29
N TYR A 54 12.78 7.02 0.38
CA TYR A 54 14.21 6.75 0.38
C TYR A 54 14.60 6.26 1.77
N ILE A 55 15.18 5.08 1.83
CA ILE A 55 15.54 4.41 3.08
C ILE A 55 16.99 3.95 3.03
N SER A 56 17.77 4.39 3.98
CA SER A 56 19.13 3.93 4.23
C SER A 56 19.31 3.61 5.71
N ALA A 57 20.49 3.15 6.09
CA ALA A 57 20.82 2.96 7.51
C ALA A 57 20.76 4.28 8.33
N ALA A 58 20.94 5.43 7.67
CA ALA A 58 21.00 6.74 8.31
C ALA A 58 19.76 7.64 8.08
N GLN A 59 18.97 7.36 7.05
CA GLN A 59 17.89 8.24 6.63
C GLN A 59 16.61 7.46 6.30
N LYS A 60 15.48 8.01 6.74
CA LYS A 60 14.13 7.64 6.33
C LYS A 60 13.46 8.90 5.78
N VAL A 61 13.24 8.96 4.48
CA VAL A 61 12.70 10.14 3.79
C VAL A 61 11.47 9.76 2.99
N LEU A 62 10.38 10.50 3.18
CA LEU A 62 9.16 10.44 2.39
C LEU A 62 9.12 11.65 1.45
N ILE A 63 9.16 11.39 0.17
CA ILE A 63 9.10 12.40 -0.89
C ILE A 63 7.68 12.39 -1.46
N THR A 64 6.98 13.50 -1.39
CA THR A 64 5.63 13.65 -1.94
C THR A 64 5.40 15.09 -2.38
N ASP A 65 4.29 15.39 -3.05
CA ASP A 65 4.00 16.74 -3.52
C ASP A 65 3.12 17.55 -2.54
N SER A 66 2.90 18.84 -2.88
CA SER A 66 2.16 19.78 -2.03
C SER A 66 0.73 19.38 -1.67
N ARG A 67 0.11 18.45 -2.41
CA ARG A 67 -1.23 17.94 -2.10
C ARG A 67 -1.25 17.06 -0.85
N TYR A 68 -0.11 16.44 -0.53
CA TYR A 68 0.01 15.43 0.52
C TYR A 68 0.97 15.79 1.64
N THR A 69 1.73 16.88 1.55
CA THR A 69 2.75 17.27 2.54
C THR A 69 2.19 17.37 3.96
N GLU A 70 1.01 17.99 4.13
CA GLU A 70 0.36 18.09 5.44
C GLU A 70 -0.09 16.73 5.99
N GLN A 71 -0.66 15.88 5.13
CA GLN A 71 -1.09 14.53 5.50
C GLN A 71 0.11 13.66 5.86
N ALA A 72 1.16 13.67 5.05
CA ALA A 72 2.40 12.94 5.28
C ALA A 72 3.04 13.29 6.63
N GLY A 73 3.07 14.59 6.97
CA GLY A 73 3.60 15.05 8.26
C GLY A 73 2.76 14.67 9.49
N LYS A 74 1.52 14.22 9.30
CA LYS A 74 0.64 13.73 10.38
C LYS A 74 0.66 12.21 10.52
N GLU A 75 0.91 11.51 9.41
CA GLU A 75 0.77 10.05 9.33
C GLU A 75 2.11 9.30 9.42
N SER A 76 3.23 9.97 9.13
CA SER A 76 4.55 9.33 9.04
C SER A 76 5.57 9.98 9.98
N ASP A 77 6.44 9.18 10.54
CA ASP A 77 7.63 9.59 11.30
C ASP A 77 8.83 9.90 10.39
N PHE A 78 8.72 9.65 9.08
CA PHE A 78 9.76 9.92 8.10
C PHE A 78 9.97 11.43 7.92
N THR A 79 11.19 11.80 7.53
CA THR A 79 11.44 13.19 7.09
C THR A 79 10.70 13.45 5.79
N VAL A 80 9.66 14.29 5.84
CA VAL A 80 8.86 14.63 4.66
C VAL A 80 9.56 15.73 3.86
N ILE A 81 9.79 15.49 2.57
CA ILE A 81 10.33 16.46 1.62
C ILE A 81 9.35 16.66 0.47
N GLU A 82 8.95 17.92 0.25
CA GLU A 82 8.05 18.29 -0.83
C GLU A 82 8.76 18.34 -2.17
N GLU A 83 8.28 17.54 -3.14
CA GLU A 83 8.70 17.67 -4.53
C GLU A 83 7.90 18.76 -5.25
N CYS A 84 8.59 19.56 -6.08
CA CYS A 84 7.99 20.62 -6.84
C CYS A 84 8.74 20.83 -8.17
N ARG A 85 8.25 21.78 -9.01
CA ARG A 85 8.81 22.01 -10.36
C ARG A 85 10.30 22.31 -10.39
N GLY A 86 10.87 22.91 -9.36
CA GLY A 86 12.32 23.23 -9.29
C GLY A 86 13.12 22.28 -8.41
N HIS A 87 12.46 21.37 -7.70
CA HIS A 87 13.04 20.44 -6.76
C HIS A 87 12.31 19.11 -6.90
N ASN A 88 12.56 18.41 -7.99
CA ASN A 88 11.88 17.17 -8.32
C ASN A 88 12.43 15.98 -7.52
N ARG A 89 11.72 14.85 -7.59
CA ARG A 89 12.07 13.60 -6.89
C ARG A 89 13.51 13.19 -7.10
N GLN A 90 14.01 13.25 -8.33
CA GLN A 90 15.37 12.85 -8.67
C GLN A 90 16.41 13.76 -8.02
N THR A 91 16.13 15.07 -7.94
CA THR A 91 16.98 16.02 -7.23
C THR A 91 17.04 15.70 -5.74
N ILE A 92 15.88 15.45 -5.13
CA ILE A 92 15.79 15.09 -3.70
C ILE A 92 16.52 13.78 -3.41
N LEU A 93 16.29 12.75 -4.23
CA LEU A 93 17.01 11.47 -4.08
C LEU A 93 18.53 11.65 -4.18
N LYS A 94 19.00 12.50 -5.08
CA LYS A 94 20.43 12.82 -5.20
C LYS A 94 20.97 13.50 -3.95
N GLU A 95 20.23 14.47 -3.40
CA GLU A 95 20.59 15.12 -2.14
C GLU A 95 20.63 14.16 -0.95
N CYS A 96 19.73 13.18 -0.91
CA CYS A 96 19.76 12.11 0.09
C CYS A 96 21.02 11.25 -0.08
N MET A 97 21.36 10.85 -1.31
CA MET A 97 22.57 10.08 -1.59
C MET A 97 23.86 10.83 -1.20
N GLU A 98 23.90 12.14 -1.45
CA GLU A 98 25.07 12.98 -1.10
C GLU A 98 25.33 13.01 0.42
N LYS A 99 24.29 12.88 1.23
CA LYS A 99 24.41 12.82 2.70
C LYS A 99 24.95 11.48 3.22
N GLU A 100 24.88 10.41 2.43
CA GLU A 100 25.39 9.09 2.82
C GLU A 100 26.92 8.99 2.86
N ASN A 101 27.66 10.01 2.35
CA ASN A 101 29.11 10.01 2.28
C ASN A 101 29.72 8.79 1.55
N VAL A 102 28.98 8.19 0.63
CA VAL A 102 29.45 7.06 -0.18
C VAL A 102 30.26 7.59 -1.37
N SER A 103 31.51 7.19 -1.46
CA SER A 103 32.49 7.88 -2.29
C SER A 103 32.38 7.65 -3.79
N SER A 104 31.93 6.50 -4.31
CA SER A 104 31.90 6.28 -5.76
C SER A 104 31.09 5.08 -6.25
N ASP A 105 30.68 4.19 -5.35
CA ASP A 105 30.01 2.93 -5.73
C ASP A 105 28.68 2.82 -4.98
N PHE A 106 27.69 3.59 -5.44
CA PHE A 106 26.39 3.63 -4.79
C PHE A 106 25.48 2.51 -5.32
N HIS A 107 25.09 1.62 -4.43
CA HIS A 107 24.17 0.52 -4.72
C HIS A 107 22.78 0.85 -4.18
N MET A 108 21.77 0.83 -5.07
CA MET A 108 20.41 1.15 -4.72
C MET A 108 19.45 0.01 -5.06
N GLY A 109 18.61 -0.37 -4.09
CA GLY A 109 17.50 -1.28 -4.31
C GLY A 109 16.27 -0.55 -4.85
N TYR A 110 15.52 -1.20 -5.74
CA TYR A 110 14.28 -0.66 -6.30
C TYR A 110 13.23 -1.76 -6.50
N GLU A 111 11.97 -1.37 -6.49
CA GLU A 111 10.83 -2.27 -6.70
C GLU A 111 10.62 -2.55 -8.18
N ASP A 112 11.18 -3.64 -8.68
CA ASP A 112 11.11 -4.04 -10.09
C ASP A 112 9.74 -4.62 -10.50
N GLN A 113 8.91 -5.00 -9.53
CA GLN A 113 7.60 -5.60 -9.81
C GLN A 113 6.48 -4.55 -9.93
N SER A 114 6.65 -3.37 -9.35
CA SER A 114 5.64 -2.29 -9.36
C SER A 114 6.08 -1.03 -10.11
N MET A 115 7.39 -0.74 -10.13
CA MET A 115 7.92 0.45 -10.78
C MET A 115 7.79 0.36 -12.31
N LEU A 116 7.23 1.38 -12.94
CA LEU A 116 7.16 1.45 -14.40
C LEU A 116 8.56 1.57 -15.03
N CYS A 117 8.81 0.86 -16.12
CA CYS A 117 10.08 0.92 -16.82
C CYS A 117 10.51 2.35 -17.19
N CYS A 118 9.56 3.21 -17.57
CA CYS A 118 9.86 4.61 -17.91
C CYS A 118 10.31 5.43 -16.69
N ASP A 119 9.84 5.12 -15.50
CA ASP A 119 10.25 5.82 -14.30
C ASP A 119 11.59 5.29 -13.78
N PHE A 120 11.82 3.99 -13.87
CA PHE A 120 13.15 3.42 -13.65
C PHE A 120 14.21 3.99 -14.60
N ASP A 121 13.89 4.12 -15.90
CA ASP A 121 14.80 4.71 -16.87
C ASP A 121 15.14 6.18 -16.57
N LYS A 122 14.20 6.96 -16.02
CA LYS A 122 14.47 8.33 -15.54
C LYS A 122 15.45 8.30 -14.37
N LEU A 123 15.19 7.46 -13.35
CA LEU A 123 16.09 7.31 -12.19
C LEU A 123 17.50 6.93 -12.64
N ARG A 124 17.63 5.92 -13.50
CA ARG A 124 18.93 5.47 -14.03
C ARG A 124 19.72 6.55 -14.76
N LYS A 125 19.04 7.43 -15.46
CA LYS A 125 19.70 8.50 -16.24
C LYS A 125 20.15 9.65 -15.36
N GLU A 126 19.41 9.96 -14.32
CA GLU A 126 19.58 11.19 -13.53
C GLU A 126 20.36 10.97 -12.24
N LEU A 127 20.30 9.76 -11.66
CA LEU A 127 20.98 9.46 -10.40
C LEU A 127 22.35 8.81 -10.63
N PRO A 128 23.37 9.20 -9.86
CA PRO A 128 24.73 8.64 -9.94
C PRO A 128 24.83 7.29 -9.22
N VAL A 129 23.91 6.38 -9.50
CA VAL A 129 23.87 5.02 -8.95
C VAL A 129 24.63 4.08 -9.88
N GLN A 130 25.62 3.35 -9.37
CA GLN A 130 26.42 2.41 -10.14
C GLN A 130 25.75 1.07 -10.30
N THR A 131 25.11 0.60 -9.22
CA THR A 131 24.43 -0.70 -9.22
C THR A 131 22.99 -0.55 -8.76
N TRP A 132 22.06 -0.95 -9.63
CA TRP A 132 20.64 -1.06 -9.33
C TRP A 132 20.29 -2.52 -9.08
N THR A 133 19.75 -2.81 -7.91
CA THR A 133 19.37 -4.18 -7.52
C THR A 133 17.86 -4.29 -7.42
N PRO A 134 17.25 -5.20 -8.20
CA PRO A 134 15.82 -5.46 -8.07
C PRO A 134 15.53 -6.11 -6.72
N LEU A 135 14.48 -5.64 -6.03
CA LEU A 135 14.10 -6.15 -4.72
C LEU A 135 13.24 -7.42 -4.83
N GLY A 136 12.64 -7.70 -5.99
CA GLY A 136 11.68 -8.79 -6.14
C GLY A 136 10.50 -8.61 -5.19
N SER A 137 10.09 -9.68 -4.50
CA SER A 137 8.97 -9.67 -3.54
C SER A 137 9.36 -9.22 -2.12
N ARG A 138 10.61 -8.87 -1.85
CA ARG A 138 11.12 -8.70 -0.47
C ARG A 138 10.34 -7.70 0.36
N ILE A 139 9.87 -6.62 -0.23
CA ILE A 139 9.06 -5.62 0.49
C ILE A 139 7.61 -6.14 0.66
N ASP A 140 7.05 -6.79 -0.36
CA ASP A 140 5.73 -7.43 -0.26
C ASP A 140 5.71 -8.54 0.79
N ASP A 141 6.82 -9.28 0.94
CA ASP A 141 6.96 -10.36 1.92
C ASP A 141 6.88 -9.83 3.36
N LEU A 142 7.26 -8.58 3.64
CA LEU A 142 7.11 -7.96 4.95
C LEU A 142 5.63 -7.87 5.38
N ARG A 143 4.71 -7.69 4.41
CA ARG A 143 3.26 -7.59 4.64
C ARG A 143 2.55 -8.94 4.74
N GLN A 144 3.24 -10.06 4.54
CA GLN A 144 2.60 -11.39 4.59
C GLN A 144 2.20 -11.79 6.01
N ILE A 145 3.04 -11.46 6.98
CA ILE A 145 2.75 -11.71 8.40
C ILE A 145 2.19 -10.42 8.98
N LYS A 146 0.94 -10.47 9.46
CA LYS A 146 0.22 -9.31 9.96
C LYS A 146 0.55 -9.09 11.42
N THR A 147 0.68 -7.83 11.82
CA THR A 147 0.73 -7.42 13.22
C THR A 147 -0.64 -7.59 13.91
N GLU A 148 -0.69 -7.51 15.22
CA GLU A 148 -1.95 -7.55 15.96
C GLU A 148 -2.88 -6.40 15.57
N GLU A 149 -2.34 -5.20 15.34
CA GLU A 149 -3.11 -4.04 14.88
C GLU A 149 -3.67 -4.26 13.47
N GLU A 150 -2.88 -4.79 12.55
CA GLU A 150 -3.34 -5.13 11.20
C GLU A 150 -4.42 -6.21 11.20
N LEU A 151 -4.35 -7.18 12.14
CA LEU A 151 -5.39 -8.19 12.33
C LEU A 151 -6.70 -7.56 12.83
N GLU A 152 -6.62 -6.54 13.71
CA GLU A 152 -7.81 -5.79 14.15
C GLU A 152 -8.45 -5.02 12.98
N TYR A 153 -7.66 -4.40 12.11
CA TYR A 153 -8.18 -3.75 10.89
C TYR A 153 -8.84 -4.74 9.93
N LEU A 154 -8.25 -5.91 9.73
CA LEU A 154 -8.84 -6.97 8.91
C LEU A 154 -10.17 -7.44 9.49
N ALA A 155 -10.22 -7.73 10.81
CA ALA A 155 -11.44 -8.12 11.49
C ALA A 155 -12.54 -7.04 11.38
N ARG A 156 -12.15 -5.77 11.47
CA ARG A 156 -13.08 -4.66 11.30
C ARG A 156 -13.61 -4.53 9.86
N ALA A 157 -12.76 -4.76 8.88
CA ALA A 157 -13.17 -4.76 7.47
C ALA A 157 -14.20 -5.87 7.18
N GLU A 158 -13.98 -7.09 7.69
CA GLU A 158 -14.94 -8.19 7.60
C GLU A 158 -16.27 -7.86 8.30
N GLU A 159 -16.22 -7.29 9.51
CA GLU A 159 -17.43 -6.88 10.24
C GLU A 159 -18.28 -5.86 9.45
N ILE A 160 -17.62 -4.93 8.73
CA ILE A 160 -18.31 -3.97 7.85
C ILE A 160 -18.99 -4.69 6.70
N GLY A 161 -18.29 -5.64 6.06
CA GLY A 161 -18.84 -6.47 4.99
C GLY A 161 -20.06 -7.27 5.44
N ASP A 162 -19.97 -7.95 6.56
CA ASP A 162 -21.05 -8.74 7.15
C ASP A 162 -22.30 -7.90 7.44
N LYS A 163 -22.12 -6.73 8.07
CA LYS A 163 -23.22 -5.82 8.37
C LYS A 163 -23.87 -5.27 7.11
N ALA A 164 -23.06 -4.82 6.17
CA ALA A 164 -23.56 -4.32 4.89
C ALA A 164 -24.35 -5.39 4.12
N PHE A 165 -23.84 -6.61 4.07
CA PHE A 165 -24.51 -7.72 3.44
C PHE A 165 -25.82 -8.11 4.13
N ALA A 166 -25.85 -8.15 5.47
CA ALA A 166 -27.06 -8.42 6.22
C ALA A 166 -28.17 -7.38 5.98
N GLU A 167 -27.83 -6.11 5.83
CA GLU A 167 -28.79 -5.06 5.46
C GLU A 167 -29.18 -5.15 3.98
N PHE A 168 -28.25 -5.46 3.09
CA PHE A 168 -28.50 -5.67 1.67
C PHE A 168 -29.53 -6.76 1.42
N LEU A 169 -29.48 -7.88 2.14
CA LEU A 169 -30.44 -8.97 2.03
C LEU A 169 -31.90 -8.56 2.35
N LYS A 170 -32.10 -7.46 3.07
CA LYS A 170 -33.46 -6.93 3.37
C LYS A 170 -34.04 -6.11 2.25
N ILE A 171 -33.22 -5.61 1.34
CA ILE A 171 -33.64 -4.66 0.29
C ILE A 171 -33.56 -5.24 -1.12
N VAL A 172 -32.68 -6.23 -1.35
CA VAL A 172 -32.56 -6.88 -2.66
C VAL A 172 -33.85 -7.60 -3.01
N LYS A 173 -34.30 -7.40 -4.26
CA LYS A 173 -35.60 -7.97 -4.74
C LYS A 173 -35.61 -8.12 -6.25
N PRO A 174 -36.44 -9.01 -6.78
CA PRO A 174 -36.69 -9.07 -8.21
C PRO A 174 -37.10 -7.72 -8.79
N GLY A 175 -36.66 -7.44 -10.00
CA GLY A 175 -36.86 -6.18 -10.71
C GLY A 175 -35.77 -5.13 -10.53
N MET A 176 -34.97 -5.20 -9.49
CA MET A 176 -33.74 -4.42 -9.42
C MET A 176 -32.76 -4.85 -10.52
N THR A 177 -32.00 -3.94 -11.08
CA THR A 177 -30.89 -4.27 -11.96
C THR A 177 -29.66 -4.72 -11.15
N GLU A 178 -28.76 -5.47 -11.77
CA GLU A 178 -27.48 -5.84 -11.14
C GLU A 178 -26.70 -4.59 -10.71
N LEU A 179 -26.76 -3.52 -11.52
CA LEU A 179 -26.11 -2.24 -11.22
C LEU A 179 -26.72 -1.54 -10.00
N GLU A 180 -28.05 -1.52 -9.88
CA GLU A 180 -28.74 -0.97 -8.70
C GLU A 180 -28.39 -1.77 -7.44
N ALA A 181 -28.36 -3.09 -7.54
CA ALA A 181 -27.99 -3.95 -6.43
C ALA A 181 -26.52 -3.73 -5.98
N ALA A 182 -25.59 -3.57 -6.92
CA ALA A 182 -24.20 -3.24 -6.63
C ALA A 182 -24.08 -1.89 -5.92
N ALA A 183 -24.74 -0.85 -6.43
CA ALA A 183 -24.72 0.49 -5.83
C ALA A 183 -25.28 0.51 -4.40
N GLU A 184 -26.35 -0.25 -4.11
CA GLU A 184 -26.90 -0.36 -2.77
C GLU A 184 -25.92 -1.06 -1.80
N LEU A 185 -25.27 -2.14 -2.22
CA LEU A 185 -24.28 -2.83 -1.40
C LEU A 185 -23.08 -1.94 -1.10
N GLU A 186 -22.55 -1.23 -2.10
CA GLU A 186 -21.45 -0.27 -1.94
C GLU A 186 -21.83 0.87 -0.99
N TYR A 187 -23.04 1.41 -1.13
CA TYR A 187 -23.55 2.43 -0.22
C TYR A 187 -23.60 1.94 1.23
N LEU A 188 -24.07 0.71 1.46
CA LEU A 188 -24.13 0.13 2.79
C LEU A 188 -22.74 -0.08 3.38
N MET A 189 -21.77 -0.55 2.60
CA MET A 189 -20.38 -0.67 3.06
C MET A 189 -19.80 0.69 3.46
N LYS A 190 -19.98 1.72 2.63
CA LYS A 190 -19.54 3.09 2.96
C LYS A 190 -20.22 3.64 4.20
N LYS A 191 -21.51 3.38 4.37
CA LYS A 191 -22.29 3.80 5.54
C LYS A 191 -21.80 3.16 6.84
N GLU A 192 -21.34 1.90 6.79
CA GLU A 192 -20.74 1.20 7.91
C GLU A 192 -19.28 1.62 8.18
N GLY A 193 -18.70 2.46 7.33
CA GLY A 193 -17.39 3.06 7.53
C GLY A 193 -16.25 2.46 6.69
N ALA A 194 -16.56 1.73 5.61
CA ALA A 194 -15.54 1.29 4.67
C ALA A 194 -14.80 2.48 4.06
N GLU A 195 -13.48 2.44 4.06
CA GLU A 195 -12.63 3.43 3.39
C GLU A 195 -12.79 3.33 1.87
N ASP A 196 -12.74 2.10 1.34
CA ASP A 196 -12.98 1.81 -0.06
C ASP A 196 -13.38 0.34 -0.26
N LEU A 197 -13.62 -0.05 -1.51
CA LEU A 197 -13.85 -1.44 -1.92
C LEU A 197 -12.50 -2.12 -2.14
N SER A 198 -12.41 -3.40 -1.77
CA SER A 198 -11.18 -4.18 -2.04
C SER A 198 -11.02 -4.53 -3.52
N PHE A 199 -12.12 -4.60 -4.26
CA PHE A 199 -12.16 -4.81 -5.73
C PHE A 199 -13.52 -4.34 -6.27
N ASN A 200 -13.62 -4.21 -7.59
CA ASN A 200 -14.87 -3.81 -8.25
C ASN A 200 -15.99 -4.79 -7.90
N THR A 201 -17.12 -4.25 -7.44
CA THR A 201 -18.28 -5.05 -7.01
C THR A 201 -18.76 -5.98 -8.13
N ILE A 202 -19.01 -7.22 -7.78
CA ILE A 202 -19.59 -8.23 -8.65
C ILE A 202 -21.03 -8.46 -8.17
N ILE A 203 -21.99 -8.17 -9.02
CA ILE A 203 -23.38 -8.63 -8.87
C ILE A 203 -23.79 -9.20 -10.23
N ALA A 204 -24.02 -10.49 -10.26
CA ALA A 204 -24.36 -11.22 -11.47
C ALA A 204 -25.53 -12.16 -11.22
N SER A 205 -26.59 -12.07 -12.02
CA SER A 205 -27.83 -12.80 -11.81
C SER A 205 -28.19 -13.76 -12.96
N GLY A 206 -28.81 -14.88 -12.62
CA GLY A 206 -29.23 -15.89 -13.57
C GLY A 206 -28.07 -16.38 -14.46
N LEU A 207 -28.18 -16.24 -15.79
CA LEU A 207 -27.11 -16.69 -16.70
C LEU A 207 -25.79 -15.93 -16.50
N ASN A 208 -25.84 -14.67 -16.04
CA ASN A 208 -24.61 -13.90 -15.77
C ASN A 208 -23.82 -14.44 -14.58
N SER A 209 -24.46 -15.15 -13.64
CA SER A 209 -23.81 -15.74 -12.46
C SER A 209 -22.78 -16.82 -12.81
N SER A 210 -22.76 -17.29 -14.06
CA SER A 210 -21.72 -18.20 -14.55
C SER A 210 -20.37 -17.51 -14.84
N MET A 211 -20.33 -16.17 -14.82
CA MET A 211 -19.14 -15.36 -15.10
C MET A 211 -18.49 -14.90 -13.78
N PRO A 212 -17.32 -15.44 -13.38
CA PRO A 212 -16.68 -15.13 -12.08
C PRO A 212 -16.29 -13.65 -11.93
N HIS A 213 -16.10 -12.95 -13.04
CA HIS A 213 -15.73 -11.53 -13.09
C HIS A 213 -16.77 -10.69 -13.85
N ALA A 214 -18.06 -11.02 -13.67
CA ALA A 214 -19.13 -10.26 -14.29
C ALA A 214 -19.13 -8.81 -13.80
N ILE A 215 -19.37 -7.89 -14.72
CA ILE A 215 -19.56 -6.49 -14.39
C ILE A 215 -21.06 -6.26 -14.25
N PRO A 216 -21.54 -5.68 -13.13
CA PRO A 216 -22.96 -5.38 -12.93
C PRO A 216 -23.54 -4.55 -14.07
N GLY A 217 -24.67 -5.00 -14.63
CA GLY A 217 -25.30 -4.37 -15.79
C GLY A 217 -26.78 -4.02 -15.54
N TYR A 218 -27.48 -3.76 -16.65
CA TYR A 218 -28.90 -3.42 -16.62
C TYR A 218 -29.81 -4.65 -16.64
N LYS A 219 -29.26 -5.88 -16.58
CA LYS A 219 -30.06 -7.08 -16.40
C LYS A 219 -30.80 -6.99 -15.07
N LYS A 220 -32.10 -7.26 -15.08
CA LYS A 220 -32.90 -7.31 -13.86
C LYS A 220 -32.78 -8.66 -13.19
N LEU A 221 -32.74 -8.63 -11.88
CA LEU A 221 -32.88 -9.82 -11.04
C LEU A 221 -34.26 -10.39 -11.21
N GLU A 222 -34.39 -11.68 -11.39
CA GLU A 222 -35.66 -12.40 -11.56
C GLU A 222 -35.84 -13.39 -10.40
N GLU A 223 -37.09 -13.75 -10.14
CA GLU A 223 -37.39 -14.74 -9.12
C GLU A 223 -36.84 -16.11 -9.54
N GLY A 224 -36.06 -16.74 -8.65
CA GLY A 224 -35.39 -18.01 -8.93
C GLY A 224 -33.98 -17.88 -9.51
N ASP A 225 -33.48 -16.66 -9.78
CA ASP A 225 -32.09 -16.45 -10.17
C ASP A 225 -31.13 -16.80 -9.04
N PHE A 226 -30.02 -17.45 -9.40
CA PHE A 226 -28.81 -17.35 -8.58
C PHE A 226 -28.23 -15.94 -8.75
N VAL A 227 -27.81 -15.34 -7.65
CA VAL A 227 -27.13 -14.04 -7.62
C VAL A 227 -25.79 -14.22 -6.94
N THR A 228 -24.73 -13.95 -7.68
CA THR A 228 -23.34 -13.91 -7.18
C THR A 228 -23.00 -12.46 -6.86
#